data_aea1c1745fda7341a8588b31f17c9b84
#
_entry.id   aea1c1745fda7341a8588b31f17c9b84
#
_cell.length_a   1.000
_cell.length_b   1.000
_cell.length_c   1.000
_cell.angle_alpha   90.00
_cell.angle_beta   90.00
_cell.angle_gamma   90.00
#
_symmetry.space_group_name_H-M   'P 1'
#
loop_
_entity.id
_entity.type
_entity.pdbx_description
1 polymer ?
#
loop_
_entity_poly.entity_id
_entity_poly.type
_entity_poly.pdbx_seq_one_letter_code
_entity_poly.pdbx_strand_id
1 'polypeptide(L)'
;MRPISFICALFFLAAPIFAGDKEDIQATISRQLKAFQLDDFAKAFSYASPSIQSIFGGPDNFESMVKRGYPMVWKPGKVTFLSVDPYHHGMAQNIQIFDRNKKAHYLRYYMVKLGDSWKISGVEILPSSDFSV
;
A
#
# COMPACT_ATOMS: atom_id res chain seq x y z
N MET A 1 26.50 14.93 39.98
CA MET A 1 26.35 14.64 39.48
C MET A 1 25.92 14.39 38.53
N ARG A 2 25.81 14.08 37.91
CA ARG A 2 25.65 13.74 37.14
C ARG A 2 24.92 13.67 36.25
N PRO A 3 24.49 13.72 35.70
CA PRO A 3 23.63 13.91 34.87
C PRO A 3 23.70 13.58 33.59
N ILE A 4 23.85 12.98 33.18
CA ILE A 4 24.15 12.51 32.18
C ILE A 4 23.32 11.77 31.35
N SER A 5 22.62 11.06 31.67
CA SER A 5 21.91 10.10 31.03
C SER A 5 20.91 10.48 30.04
N PHE A 6 20.49 11.66 30.06
CA PHE A 6 19.46 11.99 29.19
C PHE A 6 19.80 11.98 27.78
N ILE A 7 20.96 11.88 27.43
CA ILE A 7 21.34 11.91 26.09
C ILE A 7 20.87 10.75 25.31
N CYS A 8 20.73 9.63 25.92
CA CYS A 8 20.33 8.42 25.24
C CYS A 8 18.97 8.50 24.63
N ALA A 9 18.15 9.39 25.13
CA ALA A 9 16.81 9.46 24.61
C ALA A 9 16.75 9.84 23.17
N LEU A 10 17.76 10.47 22.67
CA LEU A 10 17.76 10.88 21.27
C LEU A 10 17.77 9.74 20.31
N PHE A 11 18.27 8.61 20.71
CA PHE A 11 18.30 7.49 19.82
C PHE A 11 17.00 6.86 19.60
N PHE A 12 16.11 6.99 20.54
CA PHE A 12 14.82 6.35 20.43
C PHE A 12 13.92 7.03 19.43
N LEU A 13 14.23 8.28 19.11
CA LEU A 13 13.35 9.02 18.24
C LEU A 13 13.35 8.51 16.82
N ALA A 14 14.42 7.91 16.39
CA ALA A 14 14.48 7.43 15.02
C ALA A 14 13.97 6.02 14.86
N ALA A 15 14.18 5.17 15.84
CA ALA A 15 13.90 3.77 15.70
C ALA A 15 12.44 3.40 15.54
N PRO A 16 11.52 3.95 16.30
CA PRO A 16 10.12 3.48 16.25
C PRO A 16 9.34 3.93 15.03
N ILE A 17 9.88 4.82 14.23
CA ILE A 17 9.13 5.38 13.13
C ILE A 17 8.71 4.33 12.11
N PHE A 18 9.57 3.37 11.82
CA PHE A 18 9.27 2.42 10.76
C PHE A 18 8.36 1.30 11.17
N ALA A 19 8.31 0.96 12.45
CA ALA A 19 7.49 -0.16 12.89
C ALA A 19 6.00 0.13 12.72
N GLY A 20 5.56 1.33 13.11
CA GLY A 20 4.16 1.71 12.96
C GLY A 20 3.79 1.95 11.50
N ASP A 21 4.74 2.45 10.71
CA ASP A 21 4.48 2.74 9.31
C ASP A 21 4.19 1.47 8.51
N LYS A 22 4.90 0.40 8.77
CA LYS A 22 4.65 -0.86 8.08
C LYS A 22 3.23 -1.35 8.32
N GLU A 23 2.80 -1.39 9.57
CA GLU A 23 1.44 -1.82 9.90
C GLU A 23 0.39 -0.90 9.29
N ASP A 24 0.63 0.40 9.32
CA ASP A 24 -0.32 1.36 8.79
C ASP A 24 -0.44 1.26 7.28
N ILE A 25 0.66 1.03 6.59
CA ILE A 25 0.67 0.80 5.15
C ILE A 25 -0.15 -0.43 4.80
N GLN A 26 0.12 -1.53 5.50
CA GLN A 26 -0.58 -2.78 5.23
C GLN A 26 -2.07 -2.68 5.56
N ALA A 27 -2.41 -1.92 6.60
CA ALA A 27 -3.80 -1.69 6.94
C ALA A 27 -4.51 -0.88 5.86
N THR A 28 -3.87 0.15 5.30
CA THR A 28 -4.46 0.94 4.23
C THR A 28 -4.74 0.08 3.01
N ILE A 29 -3.76 -0.73 2.61
CA ILE A 29 -3.93 -1.62 1.45
C ILE A 29 -5.05 -2.63 1.71
N SER A 30 -5.07 -3.22 2.90
CA SER A 30 -6.10 -4.20 3.25
C SER A 30 -7.50 -3.60 3.22
N ARG A 31 -7.64 -2.36 3.70
CA ARG A 31 -8.93 -1.68 3.66
C ARG A 31 -9.38 -1.39 2.24
N GLN A 32 -8.45 -1.03 1.37
CA GLN A 32 -8.81 -0.81 -0.03
C GLN A 32 -9.25 -2.12 -0.70
N LEU A 33 -8.51 -3.20 -0.47
CA LEU A 33 -8.87 -4.50 -1.04
C LEU A 33 -10.24 -4.95 -0.54
N LYS A 34 -10.54 -4.69 0.72
CA LYS A 34 -11.84 -5.01 1.28
C LYS A 34 -12.95 -4.20 0.61
N ALA A 35 -12.70 -2.92 0.39
CA ALA A 35 -13.67 -2.06 -0.29
C ALA A 35 -13.92 -2.54 -1.71
N PHE A 36 -12.89 -2.97 -2.43
CA PHE A 36 -13.06 -3.54 -3.76
C PHE A 36 -13.92 -4.80 -3.73
N GLN A 37 -13.68 -5.68 -2.75
CA GLN A 37 -14.49 -6.90 -2.62
C GLN A 37 -15.97 -6.61 -2.42
N LEU A 38 -16.28 -5.50 -1.77
CA LEU A 38 -17.66 -5.09 -1.52
C LEU A 38 -18.22 -4.21 -2.63
N ASP A 39 -17.47 -4.02 -3.71
CA ASP A 39 -17.83 -3.13 -4.81
C ASP A 39 -18.04 -1.69 -4.35
N ASP A 40 -17.38 -1.31 -3.25
CA ASP A 40 -17.44 0.06 -2.73
C ASP A 40 -16.29 0.86 -3.32
N PHE A 41 -16.43 1.25 -4.56
CA PHE A 41 -15.35 1.95 -5.28
C PHE A 41 -15.14 3.37 -4.78
N ALA A 42 -16.17 3.99 -4.23
CA ALA A 42 -15.99 5.31 -3.63
C ALA A 42 -15.06 5.23 -2.42
N LYS A 43 -15.26 4.22 -1.59
CA LYS A 43 -14.40 4.04 -0.43
C LYS A 43 -13.00 3.62 -0.84
N ALA A 44 -12.90 2.70 -1.80
CA ALA A 44 -11.59 2.28 -2.32
C ALA A 44 -10.82 3.48 -2.87
N PHE A 45 -11.51 4.36 -3.58
CA PHE A 45 -10.90 5.56 -4.16
C PHE A 45 -10.39 6.51 -3.07
N SER A 46 -11.02 6.52 -1.91
CA SER A 46 -10.61 7.40 -0.82
C SER A 46 -9.23 7.05 -0.25
N TYR A 47 -8.76 5.85 -0.48
CA TYR A 47 -7.42 5.44 -0.04
C TYR A 47 -6.31 5.82 -1.02
N ALA A 48 -6.69 6.32 -2.19
CA ALA A 48 -5.71 6.80 -3.17
C ALA A 48 -5.25 8.20 -2.79
N SER A 49 -4.01 8.51 -3.18
CA SER A 49 -3.45 9.84 -2.93
C SER A 49 -4.19 10.90 -3.74
N PRO A 50 -4.08 12.17 -3.33
CA PRO A 50 -4.70 13.24 -4.11
C PRO A 50 -4.27 13.28 -5.58
N SER A 51 -3.02 12.94 -5.86
CA SER A 51 -2.54 12.93 -7.25
C SER A 51 -3.26 11.87 -8.08
N ILE A 52 -3.48 10.69 -7.51
CA ILE A 52 -4.23 9.65 -8.19
C ILE A 52 -5.68 10.07 -8.35
N GLN A 53 -6.27 10.63 -7.31
CA GLN A 53 -7.65 11.08 -7.39
C GLN A 53 -7.84 12.13 -8.48
N SER A 54 -6.86 13.02 -8.66
CA SER A 54 -6.91 14.03 -9.72
C SER A 54 -6.85 13.41 -11.12
N ILE A 55 -6.05 12.35 -11.29
CA ILE A 55 -5.92 11.68 -12.58
C ILE A 55 -7.25 11.08 -13.03
N PHE A 56 -7.97 10.44 -12.13
CA PHE A 56 -9.21 9.76 -12.50
C PHE A 56 -10.44 10.64 -12.37
N GLY A 57 -10.38 11.67 -11.56
CA GLY A 57 -11.47 12.62 -11.41
C GLY A 57 -12.63 12.13 -10.57
N GLY A 58 -12.71 10.83 -10.28
CA GLY A 58 -13.78 10.30 -9.44
C GLY A 58 -13.78 8.78 -9.42
N PRO A 59 -14.63 8.19 -8.58
CA PRO A 59 -14.67 6.73 -8.39
C PRO A 59 -15.08 5.95 -9.64
N ASP A 60 -15.89 6.52 -10.52
CA ASP A 60 -16.38 5.79 -11.69
C ASP A 60 -15.27 5.46 -12.67
N ASN A 61 -14.43 6.43 -12.98
CA ASN A 61 -13.27 6.19 -13.85
C ASN A 61 -12.27 5.28 -13.18
N PHE A 62 -12.11 5.42 -11.87
CA PHE A 62 -11.24 4.57 -11.10
C PHE A 62 -11.73 3.12 -11.16
N GLU A 63 -13.03 2.91 -10.98
CA GLU A 63 -13.64 1.58 -11.08
C GLU A 63 -13.37 0.94 -12.43
N SER A 64 -13.56 1.69 -13.51
CA SER A 64 -13.34 1.16 -14.86
C SER A 64 -11.89 0.73 -15.05
N MET A 65 -10.97 1.53 -14.57
CA MET A 65 -9.55 1.24 -14.67
C MET A 65 -9.18 -0.02 -13.89
N VAL A 66 -9.68 -0.14 -12.66
CA VAL A 66 -9.37 -1.29 -11.81
C VAL A 66 -9.91 -2.57 -12.43
N LYS A 67 -11.14 -2.55 -12.88
CA LYS A 67 -11.74 -3.76 -13.47
C LYS A 67 -11.04 -4.21 -14.74
N ARG A 68 -10.53 -3.28 -15.54
CA ARG A 68 -9.86 -3.62 -16.79
C ARG A 68 -8.40 -3.98 -16.59
N GLY A 69 -7.70 -3.23 -15.74
CA GLY A 69 -6.26 -3.36 -15.64
C GLY A 69 -5.75 -4.13 -14.43
N TYR A 70 -6.55 -4.19 -13.37
CA TYR A 70 -6.13 -4.78 -12.10
C TYR A 70 -7.20 -5.69 -11.52
N PRO A 71 -7.75 -6.62 -12.32
CA PRO A 71 -8.87 -7.43 -11.80
C PRO A 71 -8.51 -8.24 -10.57
N MET A 72 -7.22 -8.57 -10.37
CA MET A 72 -6.80 -9.34 -9.22
C MET A 72 -6.99 -8.59 -7.90
N VAL A 73 -7.01 -7.25 -7.91
CA VAL A 73 -7.25 -6.51 -6.67
C VAL A 73 -8.73 -6.32 -6.39
N TRP A 74 -9.55 -6.43 -7.43
CA TRP A 74 -10.99 -6.24 -7.29
C TRP A 74 -11.63 -7.42 -6.56
N LYS A 75 -11.29 -8.64 -6.96
CA LYS A 75 -11.82 -9.85 -6.31
C LYS A 75 -10.64 -10.76 -5.97
N PRO A 76 -9.86 -10.42 -4.98
CA PRO A 76 -8.66 -11.19 -4.67
C PRO A 76 -8.97 -12.46 -3.89
N GLY A 77 -8.09 -13.42 -4.05
CA GLY A 77 -8.04 -14.56 -3.15
C GLY A 77 -7.08 -14.24 -2.02
N LYS A 78 -6.11 -15.12 -1.80
CA LYS A 78 -5.14 -14.92 -0.72
C LYS A 78 -4.20 -13.76 -1.04
N VAL A 79 -3.92 -12.93 -0.03
CA VAL A 79 -2.99 -11.82 -0.13
C VAL A 79 -1.88 -12.03 0.89
N THR A 80 -0.64 -11.91 0.43
CA THR A 80 0.53 -12.01 1.30
C THR A 80 1.37 -10.75 1.16
N PHE A 81 1.63 -10.06 2.26
CA PHE A 81 2.51 -8.91 2.25
C PHE A 81 3.95 -9.38 2.26
N LEU A 82 4.74 -8.85 1.33
CA LEU A 82 6.15 -9.18 1.19
C LEU A 82 6.98 -8.02 1.75
N SER A 83 8.08 -7.67 1.10
CA SER A 83 8.97 -6.63 1.63
C SER A 83 8.35 -5.24 1.53
N VAL A 84 8.74 -4.37 2.47
CA VAL A 84 8.43 -2.95 2.41
C VAL A 84 9.75 -2.21 2.54
N ASP A 85 9.99 -1.26 1.63
CA ASP A 85 11.26 -0.55 1.52
C ASP A 85 11.02 0.93 1.28
N PRO A 86 11.97 1.78 1.71
CA PRO A 86 11.88 3.20 1.36
C PRO A 86 11.89 3.40 -0.15
N TYR A 87 11.11 4.36 -0.62
CA TYR A 87 11.07 4.68 -2.03
C TYR A 87 10.77 6.16 -2.20
N HIS A 88 11.76 6.93 -2.66
CA HIS A 88 11.67 8.38 -2.76
C HIS A 88 11.20 8.98 -1.43
N HIS A 89 10.09 9.71 -1.42
CA HIS A 89 9.56 10.34 -0.21
C HIS A 89 8.52 9.48 0.48
N GLY A 90 8.41 8.22 0.11
CA GLY A 90 7.44 7.30 0.66
C GLY A 90 8.00 5.92 0.84
N MET A 91 7.13 4.92 0.65
CA MET A 91 7.52 3.53 0.81
C MET A 91 6.96 2.73 -0.37
N ALA A 92 7.58 1.60 -0.63
CA ALA A 92 7.08 0.63 -1.60
C ALA A 92 6.80 -0.68 -0.88
N GLN A 93 5.56 -1.15 -0.95
CA GLN A 93 5.14 -2.40 -0.33
C GLN A 93 4.87 -3.42 -1.43
N ASN A 94 5.62 -4.51 -1.43
CA ASN A 94 5.38 -5.60 -2.37
C ASN A 94 4.36 -6.56 -1.80
N ILE A 95 3.48 -7.07 -2.65
CA ILE A 95 2.51 -8.08 -2.23
C ILE A 95 2.43 -9.19 -3.27
N GLN A 96 2.01 -10.37 -2.82
CA GLN A 96 1.59 -11.44 -3.68
C GLN A 96 0.08 -11.59 -3.51
N ILE A 97 -0.64 -11.64 -4.62
CA ILE A 97 -2.09 -11.75 -4.56
C ILE A 97 -2.54 -12.82 -5.55
N PHE A 98 -3.41 -13.72 -5.10
CA PHE A 98 -3.97 -14.76 -5.96
C PHE A 98 -5.30 -14.27 -6.50
N ASP A 99 -5.54 -14.50 -7.80
CA ASP A 99 -6.83 -14.17 -8.38
C ASP A 99 -7.82 -15.32 -8.16
N ARG A 100 -9.01 -15.19 -8.72
CA ARG A 100 -10.06 -16.20 -8.56
C ARG A 100 -9.69 -17.54 -9.16
N ASN A 101 -8.79 -17.54 -10.15
CA ASN A 101 -8.34 -18.76 -10.80
C ASN A 101 -7.10 -19.32 -10.13
N LYS A 102 -6.76 -18.80 -8.95
CA LYS A 102 -5.61 -19.24 -8.15
C LYS A 102 -4.28 -18.97 -8.82
N LYS A 103 -4.25 -17.99 -9.72
CA LYS A 103 -3.00 -17.55 -10.33
C LYS A 103 -2.38 -16.46 -9.47
N ALA A 104 -1.08 -16.57 -9.23
CA ALA A 104 -0.36 -15.59 -8.42
C ALA A 104 0.02 -14.37 -9.24
N HIS A 105 -0.15 -13.21 -8.64
CA HIS A 105 0.28 -11.94 -9.20
C HIS A 105 1.14 -11.22 -8.17
N TYR A 106 2.14 -10.50 -8.63
CA TYR A 106 3.03 -9.73 -7.75
C TYR A 106 2.83 -8.26 -8.06
N LEU A 107 2.55 -7.48 -7.03
CA LEU A 107 2.27 -6.06 -7.19
C LEU A 107 3.15 -5.26 -6.25
N ARG A 108 3.51 -4.05 -6.68
CA ARG A 108 4.20 -3.09 -5.82
C ARG A 108 3.29 -1.90 -5.61
N TYR A 109 2.99 -1.63 -4.34
CA TYR A 109 2.17 -0.50 -3.96
C TYR A 109 3.09 0.62 -3.52
N TYR A 110 2.99 1.77 -4.19
CA TYR A 110 3.73 2.95 -3.81
C TYR A 110 2.88 3.76 -2.85
N MET A 111 3.45 4.10 -1.71
CA MET A 111 2.72 4.70 -0.59
C MET A 111 3.34 6.03 -0.21
N VAL A 112 2.49 7.00 0.10
CA VAL A 112 2.94 8.30 0.61
C VAL A 112 2.20 8.59 1.91
N LYS A 113 2.89 9.23 2.83
CA LYS A 113 2.29 9.61 4.11
C LYS A 113 1.89 11.08 4.04
N LEU A 114 0.62 11.35 4.24
CA LEU A 114 0.07 12.69 4.20
C LEU A 114 -0.56 12.96 5.56
N GLY A 115 0.09 13.83 6.35
CA GLY A 115 -0.29 13.98 7.74
C GLY A 115 -0.06 12.66 8.46
N ASP A 116 -1.10 12.13 9.07
CA ASP A 116 -1.00 10.88 9.81
C ASP A 116 -1.50 9.68 9.01
N SER A 117 -1.82 9.87 7.74
CA SER A 117 -2.44 8.82 6.92
C SER A 117 -1.55 8.40 5.78
N TRP A 118 -1.49 7.09 5.55
CA TRP A 118 -0.83 6.55 4.37
C TRP A 118 -1.84 6.46 3.24
N LYS A 119 -1.43 6.89 2.04
CA LYS A 119 -2.25 6.84 0.85
C LYS A 119 -1.51 6.10 -0.26
N ILE A 120 -2.27 5.51 -1.15
CA ILE A 120 -1.70 4.75 -2.28
C ILE A 120 -1.46 5.73 -3.43
N SER A 121 -0.18 5.89 -3.81
CA SER A 121 0.21 6.81 -4.87
C SER A 121 0.47 6.11 -6.20
N GLY A 122 0.37 4.80 -6.23
CA GLY A 122 0.52 4.03 -7.45
C GLY A 122 0.55 2.55 -7.16
N VAL A 123 0.25 1.76 -8.17
CA VAL A 123 0.35 0.30 -8.09
C VAL A 123 0.94 -0.19 -9.40
N GLU A 124 1.93 -1.04 -9.29
CA GLU A 124 2.62 -1.61 -10.45
C GLU A 124 2.50 -3.13 -10.42
N ILE A 125 2.14 -3.73 -11.54
CA ILE A 125 2.15 -5.18 -11.67
C ILE A 125 3.56 -5.60 -12.08
N LEU A 126 4.16 -6.47 -11.30
CA LEU A 126 5.54 -6.90 -11.52
C LEU A 126 5.57 -8.21 -12.29
N PRO A 127 6.61 -8.42 -13.11
CA PRO A 127 6.79 -9.74 -13.75
C PRO A 127 7.03 -10.79 -12.68
N SER A 128 6.45 -11.97 -12.85
CA SER A 128 6.64 -13.05 -11.88
C SER A 128 8.09 -13.48 -11.80
N SER A 129 8.87 -13.27 -12.85
CA SER A 129 10.29 -13.61 -12.86
C SER A 129 11.10 -12.85 -11.81
N ASP A 130 10.60 -11.69 -11.36
CA ASP A 130 11.29 -10.91 -10.33
C ASP A 130 11.30 -11.64 -8.99
N PHE A 131 10.43 -12.63 -8.82
CA PHE A 131 10.26 -13.35 -7.57
C PHE A 131 10.59 -14.84 -7.70
N SER A 132 11.06 -15.25 -8.86
CA SER A 132 11.48 -16.64 -9.08
C SER A 132 12.82 -16.87 -8.43
N VAL A 133 13.00 -18.07 -7.92
CA VAL A 133 14.25 -18.40 -7.25
C VAL A 133 15.07 -19.34 -8.09
#